data_0530b5871b5b601cd5ef45badfc183f4
#
_entry.id   0530b5871b5b601cd5ef45badfc183f4
#
_cell.length_a   1.000
_cell.length_b   1.000
_cell.length_c   1.000
_cell.angle_alpha   90.00
_cell.angle_beta   90.00
_cell.angle_gamma   90.00
#
_symmetry.space_group_name_H-M   'P 1'
#
loop_
_entity.id
_entity.type
_entity.pdbx_description
1 polymer ?
#
loop_
_entity_poly.entity_id
_entity_poly.type
_entity_poly.pdbx_seq_one_letter_code
_entity_poly.pdbx_strand_id
1 'polypeptide(L)'
;MRLLVAEDQSMLRDALCQLLLLQEDVEEVLQAGDGQEAIRLLETHPVDIAILDIEMPIKTGLEVLEWAKSQQPQLKVVIVTTFKRPGYFERALKAGVDAYVLKERRITGLMATLHAVLAGQKEYSPELM
;
A
#
# COMPACT_ATOMS: atom_id res chain seq x y z
N MET A 1 13.17 3.67 -5.40
CA MET A 1 12.04 4.01 -4.51
C MET A 1 12.13 3.25 -3.21
N ARG A 2 11.68 3.85 -2.14
CA ARG A 2 11.62 3.23 -0.81
C ARG A 2 10.18 2.89 -0.49
N LEU A 3 9.94 1.64 -0.11
CA LEU A 3 8.59 1.10 0.06
C LEU A 3 8.35 0.65 1.49
N LEU A 4 7.09 0.72 1.92
CA LEU A 4 6.59 0.03 3.11
C LEU A 4 5.52 -0.94 2.65
N VAL A 5 5.59 -2.18 3.12
CA VAL A 5 4.55 -3.19 2.89
C VAL A 5 3.92 -3.54 4.23
N ALA A 6 2.62 -3.32 4.34
CA ALA A 6 1.86 -3.68 5.54
C ALA A 6 0.90 -4.81 5.20
N GLU A 7 1.11 -5.97 5.81
CA GLU A 7 0.36 -7.20 5.58
C GLU A 7 0.50 -8.06 6.83
N ASP A 8 -0.59 -8.55 7.39
CA ASP A 8 -0.54 -9.31 8.63
C ASP A 8 -0.11 -10.78 8.45
N GLN A 9 -0.29 -11.33 7.25
CA GLN A 9 0.17 -12.70 6.96
C GLN A 9 1.66 -12.67 6.64
N SER A 10 2.49 -13.17 7.56
CA SER A 10 3.94 -13.02 7.46
C SER A 10 4.55 -13.69 6.23
N MET A 11 4.06 -14.88 5.85
CA MET A 11 4.59 -15.56 4.67
C MET A 11 4.30 -14.77 3.40
N LEU A 12 3.09 -14.26 3.27
CA LEU A 12 2.70 -13.46 2.12
C LEU A 12 3.49 -12.15 2.07
N ARG A 13 3.63 -11.50 3.23
CA ARG A 13 4.40 -10.27 3.35
C ARG A 13 5.86 -10.49 2.94
N ASP A 14 6.50 -11.55 3.47
CA ASP A 14 7.89 -11.85 3.14
C ASP A 14 8.07 -12.14 1.65
N ALA A 15 7.17 -12.92 1.06
CA ALA A 15 7.25 -13.25 -0.36
C ALA A 15 7.15 -11.99 -1.24
N LEU A 16 6.20 -11.12 -0.92
CA LEU A 16 6.03 -9.89 -1.67
C LEU A 16 7.25 -8.98 -1.53
N CYS A 17 7.76 -8.84 -0.31
CA CYS A 17 8.92 -7.98 -0.07
C CYS A 17 10.15 -8.48 -0.80
N GLN A 18 10.37 -9.80 -0.86
CA GLN A 18 11.50 -10.34 -1.60
C GLN A 18 11.38 -10.10 -3.10
N LEU A 19 10.16 -10.24 -3.65
CA LEU A 19 9.93 -9.94 -5.06
C LEU A 19 10.19 -8.46 -5.37
N LEU A 20 9.76 -7.58 -4.48
CA LEU A 20 9.98 -6.15 -4.66
C LEU A 20 11.47 -5.80 -4.59
N LEU A 21 12.21 -6.41 -3.67
CA LEU A 21 13.64 -6.14 -3.54
C LEU A 21 14.46 -6.60 -4.75
N LEU A 22 13.93 -7.52 -5.56
CA LEU A 22 14.58 -7.93 -6.80
C LEU A 22 14.45 -6.90 -7.92
N GLN A 23 13.59 -5.92 -7.78
CA GLN A 23 13.40 -4.90 -8.80
C GLN A 23 14.49 -3.84 -8.70
N GLU A 24 15.05 -3.43 -9.84
CA GLU A 24 16.19 -2.49 -9.87
C GLU A 24 15.87 -1.15 -9.19
N ASP A 25 14.63 -0.71 -9.33
CA ASP A 25 14.21 0.61 -8.84
C ASP A 25 13.91 0.65 -7.36
N VAL A 26 13.91 -0.51 -6.69
CA VAL A 26 13.54 -0.60 -5.28
C VAL A 26 14.81 -0.62 -4.44
N GLU A 27 14.98 0.42 -3.62
CA GLU A 27 16.15 0.55 -2.75
C GLU A 27 15.96 -0.12 -1.41
N GLU A 28 14.74 -0.06 -0.87
CA GLU A 28 14.46 -0.54 0.48
C GLU A 28 12.98 -0.91 0.59
N VAL A 29 12.70 -1.97 1.32
CA VAL A 29 11.33 -2.37 1.64
C VAL A 29 11.24 -2.60 3.15
N LEU A 30 10.44 -1.78 3.81
CA LEU A 30 10.11 -1.95 5.23
C LEU A 30 8.87 -2.83 5.34
N GLN A 31 8.80 -3.61 6.43
CA GLN A 31 7.69 -4.54 6.65
C GLN A 31 6.94 -4.20 7.93
N ALA A 32 5.61 -4.21 7.85
CA ALA A 32 4.73 -4.02 9.00
C ALA A 32 3.70 -5.14 9.04
N GLY A 33 3.47 -5.69 10.22
CA GLY A 33 2.49 -6.77 10.42
C GLY A 33 1.11 -6.28 10.82
N ASP A 34 0.96 -4.99 11.11
CA ASP A 34 -0.31 -4.37 11.46
C ASP A 34 -0.26 -2.88 11.16
N GLY A 35 -1.40 -2.22 11.28
CA GLY A 35 -1.50 -0.80 10.93
C GLY A 35 -0.78 0.12 11.89
N GLN A 36 -0.67 -0.25 13.16
CA GLN A 36 0.05 0.57 14.15
C GLN A 36 1.54 0.55 13.86
N GLU A 37 2.10 -0.61 13.54
CA GLU A 37 3.50 -0.73 13.16
C GLU A 37 3.78 0.05 11.87
N ALA A 38 2.85 0.00 10.92
CA ALA A 38 2.97 0.76 9.67
C ALA A 38 3.10 2.25 9.96
N ILE A 39 2.24 2.79 10.81
CA ILE A 39 2.28 4.21 11.18
C ILE A 39 3.61 4.55 11.86
N ARG A 40 4.06 3.72 12.80
CA ARG A 40 5.32 3.94 13.50
C ARG A 40 6.50 3.99 12.54
N LEU A 41 6.53 3.08 11.57
CA LEU A 41 7.60 3.07 10.57
C LEU A 41 7.54 4.29 9.65
N LEU A 42 6.34 4.71 9.26
CA LEU A 42 6.16 5.91 8.43
C LEU A 42 6.58 7.18 9.17
N GLU A 43 6.44 7.21 10.50
CA GLU A 43 6.87 8.35 11.30
C GLU A 43 8.39 8.44 11.44
N THR A 44 9.10 7.32 11.31
CA THR A 44 10.53 7.25 11.64
C THR A 44 11.44 7.00 10.44
N HIS A 45 10.88 6.67 9.26
CA HIS A 45 11.66 6.35 8.07
C HIS A 45 11.12 7.09 6.85
N PRO A 46 12.01 7.52 5.92
CA PRO A 46 11.54 8.08 4.65
C PRO A 46 10.99 6.96 3.76
N VAL A 47 9.76 7.12 3.30
CA VAL A 47 9.08 6.16 2.44
C VAL A 47 8.42 6.91 1.29
N ASP A 48 8.57 6.38 0.08
CA ASP A 48 7.95 6.99 -1.11
C ASP A 48 6.53 6.47 -1.33
N ILE A 49 6.33 5.16 -1.13
CA ILE A 49 5.03 4.52 -1.34
C ILE A 49 4.77 3.53 -0.20
N ALA A 50 3.58 3.63 0.40
CA ALA A 50 3.08 2.64 1.35
C ALA A 50 2.11 1.71 0.63
N ILE A 51 2.40 0.41 0.65
CA ILE A 51 1.55 -0.63 0.08
C ILE A 51 0.85 -1.32 1.23
N LEU A 52 -0.49 -1.16 1.30
CA LEU A 52 -1.26 -1.57 2.47
C LEU A 52 -2.35 -2.56 2.11
N ASP A 53 -2.44 -3.65 2.87
CA ASP A 53 -3.65 -4.47 2.90
C ASP A 53 -4.66 -3.78 3.81
N ILE A 54 -5.95 -4.05 3.62
CA ILE A 54 -7.00 -3.45 4.45
C ILE A 54 -7.17 -4.22 5.75
N GLU A 55 -7.34 -5.53 5.67
CA GLU A 55 -7.66 -6.37 6.84
C GLU A 55 -6.40 -6.66 7.65
N MET A 56 -6.16 -5.83 8.66
CA MET A 56 -5.03 -5.97 9.57
C MET A 56 -5.49 -5.71 11.01
N PRO A 57 -4.83 -6.36 12.00
CA PRO A 57 -5.16 -6.08 13.40
C PRO A 57 -4.71 -4.68 13.83
N ILE A 58 -5.28 -4.20 14.91
CA ILE A 58 -5.01 -2.93 15.60
C ILE A 58 -5.52 -1.75 14.79
N LYS A 59 -4.99 -1.52 13.57
CA LYS A 59 -5.48 -0.51 12.64
C LYS A 59 -5.55 -1.10 11.25
N THR A 60 -6.63 -0.83 10.54
CA THR A 60 -6.80 -1.30 9.16
C THR A 60 -5.97 -0.47 8.19
N GLY A 61 -5.82 -0.98 6.97
CA GLY A 61 -5.15 -0.22 5.92
C GLY A 61 -5.86 1.08 5.58
N LEU A 62 -7.20 1.12 5.74
CA LEU A 62 -7.95 2.36 5.52
C LEU A 62 -7.64 3.40 6.60
N GLU A 63 -7.48 2.96 7.85
CA GLU A 63 -7.10 3.87 8.93
C GLU A 63 -5.68 4.42 8.72
N VAL A 64 -4.76 3.56 8.26
CA VAL A 64 -3.39 4.01 7.94
C VAL A 64 -3.42 5.00 6.79
N LEU A 65 -4.20 4.74 5.75
CA LEU A 65 -4.36 5.65 4.62
C LEU A 65 -4.86 7.03 5.09
N GLU A 66 -5.90 7.04 5.92
CA GLU A 66 -6.47 8.29 6.42
C GLU A 66 -5.45 9.08 7.25
N TRP A 67 -4.72 8.37 8.11
CA TRP A 67 -3.64 8.98 8.89
C TRP A 67 -2.55 9.56 7.97
N ALA A 68 -2.11 8.77 6.98
CA ALA A 68 -1.02 9.17 6.09
C ALA A 68 -1.36 10.41 5.28
N LYS A 69 -2.56 10.47 4.72
CA LYS A 69 -2.96 11.62 3.91
C LYS A 69 -3.17 12.87 4.75
N SER A 70 -3.49 12.71 6.04
CA SER A 70 -3.59 13.83 6.98
C SER A 70 -2.21 14.32 7.42
N GLN A 71 -1.30 13.40 7.75
CA GLN A 71 0.00 13.73 8.36
C GLN A 71 1.15 13.84 7.36
N GLN A 72 1.08 13.08 6.27
CA GLN A 72 2.12 13.04 5.24
C GLN A 72 1.47 13.07 3.86
N PRO A 73 0.86 14.21 3.45
CA PRO A 73 0.06 14.25 2.22
C PRO A 73 0.85 13.94 0.94
N GLN A 74 2.17 14.01 0.98
CA GLN A 74 3.00 13.71 -0.18
C GLN A 74 3.29 12.22 -0.33
N LEU A 75 3.08 11.43 0.73
CA LEU A 75 3.27 9.98 0.68
C LEU A 75 2.24 9.36 -0.25
N LYS A 76 2.70 8.53 -1.17
CA LYS A 76 1.79 7.78 -2.04
C LYS A 76 1.30 6.54 -1.31
N VAL A 77 0.02 6.25 -1.42
CA VAL A 77 -0.59 5.10 -0.74
C VAL A 77 -1.30 4.23 -1.76
N VAL A 78 -0.92 2.95 -1.76
CA VAL A 78 -1.51 1.92 -2.63
C VAL A 78 -2.21 0.90 -1.73
N ILE A 79 -3.51 0.74 -1.90
CA ILE A 79 -4.26 -0.31 -1.22
C ILE A 79 -4.26 -1.55 -2.12
N VAL A 80 -3.88 -2.68 -1.54
CA VAL A 80 -3.88 -3.98 -2.22
C VAL A 80 -4.82 -4.89 -1.45
N THR A 81 -5.88 -5.38 -2.09
CA THR A 81 -6.92 -6.12 -1.40
C THR A 81 -7.47 -7.27 -2.25
N THR A 82 -7.93 -8.34 -1.57
CA THR A 82 -8.66 -9.42 -2.21
C THR A 82 -10.17 -9.23 -2.11
N PHE A 83 -10.62 -8.31 -1.24
CA PHE A 83 -12.03 -8.20 -0.90
C PHE A 83 -12.67 -6.97 -1.52
N LYS A 84 -13.86 -7.19 -2.10
CA LYS A 84 -14.72 -6.10 -2.56
C LYS A 84 -15.84 -5.95 -1.53
N ARG A 85 -15.60 -5.15 -0.50
CA ARG A 85 -16.61 -4.87 0.53
C ARG A 85 -17.27 -3.54 0.28
N PRO A 86 -18.60 -3.46 0.52
CA PRO A 86 -19.29 -2.18 0.39
C PRO A 86 -18.65 -1.10 1.25
N GLY A 87 -18.47 0.07 0.68
CA GLY A 87 -17.94 1.22 1.39
C GLY A 87 -16.42 1.33 1.45
N TYR A 88 -15.68 0.26 1.23
CA TYR A 88 -14.21 0.31 1.31
C TYR A 88 -13.62 1.19 0.22
N PHE A 89 -14.04 0.99 -1.02
CA PHE A 89 -13.51 1.76 -2.14
C PHE A 89 -13.86 3.24 -1.99
N GLU A 90 -15.11 3.54 -1.66
CA GLU A 90 -15.55 4.93 -1.47
C GLU A 90 -14.78 5.61 -0.36
N ARG A 91 -14.54 4.90 0.76
CA ARG A 91 -13.76 5.44 1.87
C ARG A 91 -12.33 5.70 1.46
N ALA A 92 -11.73 4.81 0.68
CA ALA A 92 -10.37 5.00 0.17
C ALA A 92 -10.28 6.18 -0.78
N LEU A 93 -11.24 6.32 -1.69
CA LEU A 93 -11.30 7.46 -2.60
C LEU A 93 -11.41 8.77 -1.85
N LYS A 94 -12.28 8.82 -0.86
CA LYS A 94 -12.51 10.02 -0.06
C LYS A 94 -11.25 10.44 0.69
N ALA A 95 -10.45 9.47 1.12
CA ALA A 95 -9.19 9.72 1.81
C ALA A 95 -8.05 10.12 0.86
N GLY A 96 -8.24 9.98 -0.46
CA GLY A 96 -7.22 10.38 -1.43
C GLY A 96 -6.24 9.28 -1.80
N VAL A 97 -6.67 8.02 -1.79
CA VAL A 97 -5.81 6.90 -2.16
C VAL A 97 -5.24 7.08 -3.56
N ASP A 98 -3.99 6.69 -3.75
CA ASP A 98 -3.32 6.82 -5.05
C ASP A 98 -3.57 5.63 -5.95
N ALA A 99 -3.73 4.42 -5.38
CA ALA A 99 -4.12 3.25 -6.15
C ALA A 99 -4.89 2.28 -5.27
N TYR A 100 -5.82 1.54 -5.90
CA TYR A 100 -6.66 0.56 -5.23
C TYR A 100 -6.77 -0.64 -6.16
N VAL A 101 -5.99 -1.69 -5.87
CA VAL A 101 -5.74 -2.78 -6.82
C VAL A 101 -5.92 -4.14 -6.18
N LEU A 102 -6.09 -5.16 -7.04
CA LEU A 102 -6.26 -6.53 -6.60
C LEU A 102 -4.95 -7.12 -6.09
N LYS A 103 -5.06 -7.91 -5.03
CA LYS A 103 -3.93 -8.56 -4.37
C LYS A 103 -3.28 -9.64 -5.24
N GLU A 104 -4.04 -10.25 -6.17
CA GLU A 104 -3.53 -11.29 -7.06
C GLU A 104 -2.74 -10.76 -8.26
N ARG A 105 -2.50 -9.46 -8.35
CA ARG A 105 -1.74 -8.92 -9.47
C ARG A 105 -0.32 -9.48 -9.48
N ARG A 106 0.18 -9.69 -10.69
CA ARG A 106 1.58 -10.09 -10.87
C ARG A 106 2.51 -8.96 -10.46
N ILE A 107 3.74 -9.31 -10.09
CA ILE A 107 4.73 -8.31 -9.67
C ILE A 107 4.95 -7.24 -10.75
N THR A 108 4.95 -7.63 -12.04
CA THR A 108 5.11 -6.66 -13.12
C THR A 108 3.98 -5.65 -13.16
N GLY A 109 2.74 -6.10 -12.91
CA GLY A 109 1.59 -5.21 -12.84
C GLY A 109 1.65 -4.29 -11.63
N LEU A 110 2.07 -4.82 -10.49
CA LEU A 110 2.25 -4.00 -9.29
C LEU A 110 3.34 -2.94 -9.53
N MET A 111 4.47 -3.32 -10.11
CA MET A 111 5.53 -2.35 -10.39
C MET A 111 5.05 -1.24 -11.32
N ALA A 112 4.25 -1.58 -12.34
CA ALA A 112 3.67 -0.57 -13.23
C ALA A 112 2.78 0.41 -12.44
N THR A 113 2.00 -0.10 -11.49
CA THR A 113 1.17 0.74 -10.61
C THR A 113 2.04 1.66 -9.75
N LEU A 114 3.12 1.14 -9.17
CA LEU A 114 4.01 1.94 -8.34
C LEU A 114 4.65 3.08 -9.14
N HIS A 115 5.11 2.79 -10.36
CA HIS A 115 5.65 3.83 -11.23
C HIS A 115 4.60 4.88 -11.59
N ALA A 116 3.37 4.45 -11.88
CA ALA A 116 2.28 5.36 -12.22
C ALA A 116 1.96 6.30 -11.06
N VAL A 117 1.88 5.79 -9.83
CA VAL A 117 1.55 6.65 -8.69
C VAL A 117 2.68 7.62 -8.37
N LEU A 118 3.94 7.23 -8.56
CA LEU A 118 5.06 8.15 -8.40
C LEU A 118 5.02 9.28 -9.42
N ALA A 119 4.48 8.99 -10.61
CA ALA A 119 4.30 10.02 -11.64
C ALA A 119 3.06 10.89 -11.42
N GLY A 120 2.33 10.66 -10.34
CA GLY A 120 1.14 11.44 -10.00
C GLY A 120 -0.16 10.90 -10.56
N GLN A 121 -0.15 9.71 -11.15
CA GLN A 121 -1.36 9.10 -11.71
C GLN A 121 -2.09 8.29 -10.65
N LYS A 122 -3.42 8.19 -10.80
CA LYS A 122 -4.25 7.34 -9.95
C LYS A 122 -4.56 6.05 -10.69
N GLU A 123 -4.59 4.92 -9.97
CA GLU A 123 -4.91 3.63 -10.58
C GLU A 123 -5.89 2.84 -9.72
N TYR A 124 -6.96 2.37 -10.34
CA TYR A 124 -7.97 1.56 -9.66
C TYR A 124 -8.28 0.34 -10.50
N SER A 125 -8.26 -0.86 -9.88
CA SER A 125 -8.67 -2.08 -10.58
C SER A 125 -10.17 -2.03 -10.88
N PRO A 126 -10.60 -2.20 -12.15
CA PRO A 126 -12.03 -2.12 -12.48
C PRO A 126 -12.89 -3.10 -11.69
N GLU A 127 -12.36 -4.26 -11.35
CA GLU A 127 -13.08 -5.30 -10.62
C GLU A 127 -13.45 -4.87 -9.20
N LEU A 128 -12.76 -3.85 -8.65
CA LEU A 128 -12.98 -3.37 -7.28
C LEU A 128 -13.88 -2.13 -7.24
N MET A 129 -14.22 -1.61 -8.40
CA MET A 129 -15.03 -0.39 -8.52
C MET A 129 -16.52 -0.68 -8.49
#